data_91902fcf40f2c853c7ef4c0716430aab
#
_entry.id   91902fcf40f2c853c7ef4c0716430aab
#
_cell.length_a   1.000
_cell.length_b   1.000
_cell.length_c   1.000
_cell.angle_alpha   90.00
_cell.angle_beta   90.00
_cell.angle_gamma   90.00
#
_symmetry.space_group_name_H-M   'P 1'
#
loop_
_entity.id
_entity.type
_entity.pdbx_description
1 polymer ?
#
loop_
_entity_poly.entity_id
_entity_poly.type
_entity_poly.pdbx_seq_one_letter_code
_entity_poly.pdbx_strand_id
1 'polypeptide(L)'
;MKKEFLWGVSQSGFQFEMGDRFNRNLDTRSDWWHWVRDPVNLKKELVSGDLPEEGINNYELYPLDHSLAKELGLNAYSLNLEWSRIFPCPTYGVEVDYELDGNGLIKRVKITKETLRELDEIANKNEVYHYTHVLTNLKKLGFKVALTLTHYTHPLWLHDPIESRDTNLQNERNGWVSQRSVLEFAKFAAYLAYKFGHLVDIWATFNEPMVMVELGYLAPYSGFPPGVVNPQRAKEAIINIINAHARAYDAIREFEKEAPIGIIANNVGTSYPKDPNDPEDIKAAQMTDFFHSGLLLQALTRGDLNIEFDMETTIKVPHLKRLDWIGITYYSREVVTHSEPKFPEIPITGFRGVPGYGYSCPPNELSKDGYPVSDLGWEVYPEGIYNSIKAASEYGKPVYVMENGIADSKDLLRPYFIASHVAYIERALESGFDVRGYFHWALTDNYEWAMGFRMRFGLYSVDMITKERLPRKESLEVYREIVENGGLTERIKREYLGVRGREDDSR
;
A
#
# COMPACT_ATOMS: atom_id res chain seq x y z
N MET A 1 -24.21 -9.52 17.24
CA MET A 1 -23.54 -8.21 17.16
C MET A 1 -22.67 -8.23 15.91
N LYS A 2 -22.93 -7.35 14.91
CA LYS A 2 -21.98 -7.13 13.82
C LYS A 2 -20.70 -6.60 14.47
N LYS A 3 -19.54 -7.23 14.21
CA LYS A 3 -18.25 -6.63 14.53
C LYS A 3 -18.28 -5.22 13.97
N GLU A 4 -17.80 -4.24 14.74
CA GLU A 4 -17.76 -2.85 14.31
C GLU A 4 -16.96 -2.74 12.99
N PHE A 5 -17.62 -2.29 11.91
CA PHE A 5 -16.97 -2.07 10.62
C PHE A 5 -16.09 -0.82 10.73
N LEU A 6 -14.87 -0.91 10.24
CA LEU A 6 -13.92 0.21 10.29
C LEU A 6 -14.09 1.12 9.08
N TRP A 7 -14.46 2.37 9.34
CA TRP A 7 -14.49 3.44 8.36
C TRP A 7 -13.30 4.36 8.60
N GLY A 8 -12.42 4.49 7.63
CA GLY A 8 -11.16 5.21 7.82
C GLY A 8 -10.64 5.93 6.61
N VAL A 9 -9.47 6.51 6.80
CA VAL A 9 -8.60 7.04 5.75
C VAL A 9 -7.22 6.44 5.89
N SER A 10 -6.47 6.39 4.79
CA SER A 10 -5.08 5.95 4.75
C SER A 10 -4.15 7.08 4.36
N GLN A 11 -2.94 7.06 4.90
CA GLN A 11 -1.84 7.94 4.53
C GLN A 11 -0.49 7.23 4.65
N SER A 12 0.55 7.80 4.05
CA SER A 12 1.94 7.38 4.25
C SER A 12 2.79 8.52 4.77
N GLY A 13 3.91 8.22 5.45
CA GLY A 13 4.77 9.24 6.03
C GLY A 13 5.41 10.13 4.97
N PHE A 14 6.13 9.53 4.03
CA PHE A 14 6.87 10.29 3.02
C PHE A 14 5.98 11.21 2.16
N GLN A 15 4.78 10.75 1.80
CA GLN A 15 3.86 11.51 0.96
C GLN A 15 3.20 12.69 1.68
N PHE A 16 3.11 12.65 3.02
CA PHE A 16 2.28 13.58 3.80
C PHE A 16 3.07 14.46 4.77
N GLU A 17 4.15 13.97 5.36
CA GLU A 17 4.76 14.59 6.53
C GLU A 17 5.46 15.92 6.22
N MET A 18 6.28 15.97 5.17
CA MET A 18 7.12 17.14 4.86
C MET A 18 6.32 18.34 4.38
N GLY A 19 6.93 19.53 4.39
CA GLY A 19 6.33 20.77 3.89
C GLY A 19 6.22 21.89 4.91
N ASP A 20 6.93 21.80 6.05
CA ASP A 20 6.99 22.89 7.00
C ASP A 20 7.80 24.09 6.44
N ARG A 21 7.35 25.31 6.79
CA ARG A 21 7.88 26.56 6.24
C ARG A 21 9.41 26.72 6.38
N PHE A 22 10.00 26.08 7.38
CA PHE A 22 11.41 26.26 7.74
C PHE A 22 12.27 25.04 7.40
N ASN A 23 11.71 24.03 6.71
CA ASN A 23 12.41 22.81 6.33
C ASN A 23 13.07 22.09 7.51
N ARG A 24 12.42 22.05 8.68
CA ARG A 24 12.93 21.43 9.90
C ARG A 24 12.63 19.94 9.97
N ASN A 25 11.56 19.51 9.29
CA ASN A 25 11.00 18.17 9.41
C ASN A 25 11.26 17.34 8.14
N LEU A 26 12.42 17.54 7.50
CA LEU A 26 12.79 16.84 6.29
C LEU A 26 13.27 15.42 6.59
N ASP A 27 12.83 14.45 5.80
CA ASP A 27 13.37 13.10 5.82
C ASP A 27 14.48 12.91 4.78
N THR A 28 15.62 13.50 5.05
CA THR A 28 16.80 13.46 4.16
C THR A 28 17.52 12.10 4.17
N ARG A 29 17.05 11.15 4.98
CA ARG A 29 17.62 9.80 5.09
C ARG A 29 16.77 8.74 4.39
N SER A 30 15.65 9.13 3.76
CA SER A 30 14.86 8.28 2.90
C SER A 30 15.52 8.11 1.52
N ASP A 31 15.45 6.93 0.93
CA ASP A 31 15.88 6.64 -0.43
C ASP A 31 15.11 7.49 -1.46
N TRP A 32 13.81 7.67 -1.29
CA TRP A 32 12.97 8.51 -2.15
C TRP A 32 13.38 9.99 -2.12
N TRP A 33 13.87 10.50 -0.99
CA TRP A 33 14.43 11.86 -0.92
C TRP A 33 15.54 12.08 -1.93
N HIS A 34 16.43 11.11 -2.11
CA HIS A 34 17.53 11.14 -3.06
C HIS A 34 17.06 10.89 -4.49
N TRP A 35 16.10 9.95 -4.65
CA TRP A 35 15.59 9.54 -5.96
C TRP A 35 14.93 10.69 -6.73
N VAL A 36 14.05 11.46 -6.09
CA VAL A 36 13.29 12.53 -6.75
C VAL A 36 14.11 13.75 -7.11
N ARG A 37 15.34 13.86 -6.59
CA ARG A 37 16.29 14.96 -6.83
C ARG A 37 17.38 14.60 -7.81
N ASP A 38 17.52 13.33 -8.17
CA ASP A 38 18.63 12.88 -9.01
C ASP A 38 18.57 13.56 -10.38
N PRO A 39 19.67 14.20 -10.82
CA PRO A 39 19.71 14.92 -12.10
C PRO A 39 19.43 14.04 -13.30
N VAL A 40 19.75 12.74 -13.24
CA VAL A 40 19.50 11.80 -14.34
C VAL A 40 18.00 11.50 -14.42
N ASN A 41 17.34 11.30 -13.27
CA ASN A 41 15.90 11.05 -13.21
C ASN A 41 15.10 12.28 -13.68
N LEU A 42 15.50 13.48 -13.25
CA LEU A 42 14.91 14.74 -13.71
C LEU A 42 15.08 14.94 -15.21
N LYS A 43 16.30 14.74 -15.75
CA LYS A 43 16.57 14.89 -17.18
C LYS A 43 15.81 13.89 -18.07
N LYS A 44 15.54 12.69 -17.53
CA LYS A 44 14.77 11.65 -18.22
C LYS A 44 13.26 11.78 -17.98
N GLU A 45 12.81 12.79 -17.24
CA GLU A 45 11.42 13.00 -16.88
C GLU A 45 10.78 11.80 -16.17
N LEU A 46 11.59 11.03 -15.43
CA LEU A 46 11.11 9.90 -14.62
C LEU A 46 10.38 10.37 -13.37
N VAL A 47 10.66 11.57 -12.90
CA VAL A 47 10.04 12.22 -11.75
C VAL A 47 9.60 13.63 -12.13
N SER A 48 8.57 14.15 -11.47
CA SER A 48 7.89 15.40 -11.81
C SER A 48 8.75 16.66 -11.65
N GLY A 49 9.77 16.60 -10.80
CA GLY A 49 10.55 17.75 -10.36
C GLY A 49 9.96 18.50 -9.15
N ASP A 50 8.75 18.15 -8.72
CA ASP A 50 8.21 18.61 -7.45
C ASP A 50 9.02 18.00 -6.30
N LEU A 51 9.24 18.75 -5.24
CA LEU A 51 10.06 18.32 -4.12
C LEU A 51 9.22 18.08 -2.85
N PRO A 52 9.47 17.00 -2.10
CA PRO A 52 8.68 16.66 -0.90
C PRO A 52 8.66 17.73 0.17
N GLU A 53 9.70 18.58 0.28
CA GLU A 53 9.76 19.73 1.21
C GLU A 53 8.73 20.82 0.91
N GLU A 54 8.14 20.82 -0.28
CA GLU A 54 7.01 21.68 -0.64
C GLU A 54 5.67 21.10 -0.20
N GLY A 55 5.68 19.91 0.41
CA GLY A 55 4.53 19.09 0.78
C GLY A 55 3.52 19.76 1.71
N ILE A 56 2.65 18.93 2.27
CA ILE A 56 1.45 19.38 2.97
C ILE A 56 1.64 19.61 4.47
N ASN A 57 2.83 19.30 5.02
CA ASN A 57 3.20 19.50 6.43
C ASN A 57 2.29 18.73 7.42
N ASN A 58 1.96 17.48 7.12
CA ASN A 58 1.22 16.67 8.09
C ASN A 58 2.02 16.46 9.39
N TYR A 59 3.37 16.47 9.32
CA TYR A 59 4.23 16.32 10.48
C TYR A 59 3.87 17.28 11.63
N GLU A 60 3.61 18.55 11.33
CA GLU A 60 3.18 19.55 12.33
C GLU A 60 1.65 19.61 12.44
N LEU A 61 0.93 19.40 11.32
CA LEU A 61 -0.50 19.60 11.21
C LEU A 61 -1.34 18.33 11.44
N TYR A 62 -0.73 17.20 11.87
CA TYR A 62 -1.46 15.98 12.17
C TYR A 62 -2.64 16.18 13.16
N PRO A 63 -2.58 17.07 14.17
CA PRO A 63 -3.74 17.26 15.06
C PRO A 63 -4.96 17.82 14.32
N LEU A 64 -4.73 18.72 13.34
CA LEU A 64 -5.79 19.24 12.46
C LEU A 64 -6.35 18.12 11.58
N ASP A 65 -5.48 17.37 10.89
CA ASP A 65 -5.90 16.30 9.98
C ASP A 65 -6.67 15.21 10.73
N HIS A 66 -6.23 14.83 11.93
CA HIS A 66 -6.97 13.89 12.79
C HIS A 66 -8.34 14.43 13.23
N SER A 67 -8.43 15.75 13.52
CA SER A 67 -9.70 16.37 13.87
C SER A 67 -10.68 16.38 12.69
N LEU A 68 -10.20 16.70 11.48
CA LEU A 68 -10.99 16.65 10.25
C LEU A 68 -11.51 15.23 9.96
N ALA A 69 -10.67 14.21 10.15
CA ALA A 69 -11.09 12.82 10.04
C ALA A 69 -12.16 12.46 11.07
N LYS A 70 -12.03 12.96 12.31
CA LYS A 70 -13.02 12.75 13.37
C LYS A 70 -14.35 13.43 13.09
N GLU A 71 -14.33 14.62 12.52
CA GLU A 71 -15.51 15.37 12.10
C GLU A 71 -16.30 14.67 10.98
N LEU A 72 -15.64 13.82 10.18
CA LEU A 72 -16.29 12.93 9.21
C LEU A 72 -16.95 11.71 9.86
N GLY A 73 -16.85 11.53 11.17
CA GLY A 73 -17.37 10.37 11.88
C GLY A 73 -16.49 9.12 11.79
N LEU A 74 -15.28 9.21 11.24
CA LEU A 74 -14.40 8.07 11.07
C LEU A 74 -13.99 7.46 12.41
N ASN A 75 -13.87 6.14 12.45
CA ASN A 75 -13.48 5.37 13.64
C ASN A 75 -12.12 4.67 13.49
N ALA A 76 -11.47 4.76 12.32
CA ALA A 76 -10.17 4.16 12.05
C ALA A 76 -9.25 5.11 11.27
N TYR A 77 -7.95 4.92 11.43
CA TYR A 77 -6.90 5.68 10.74
C TYR A 77 -5.72 4.78 10.41
N SER A 78 -5.31 4.75 9.15
CA SER A 78 -4.16 3.96 8.68
C SER A 78 -3.00 4.89 8.33
N LEU A 79 -1.81 4.57 8.83
CA LEU A 79 -0.57 5.30 8.56
C LEU A 79 0.65 4.37 8.64
N ASN A 80 1.80 4.85 8.12
CA ASN A 80 3.08 4.24 8.45
C ASN A 80 3.98 5.23 9.20
N LEU A 81 5.00 4.70 9.87
CA LEU A 81 6.09 5.47 10.48
C LEU A 81 7.33 5.29 9.62
N GLU A 82 8.02 6.39 9.28
CA GLU A 82 9.18 6.31 8.41
C GLU A 82 10.38 5.67 9.12
N TRP A 83 10.82 4.53 8.58
CA TRP A 83 11.97 3.78 9.09
C TRP A 83 13.25 4.64 9.09
N SER A 84 13.45 5.42 8.03
CA SER A 84 14.56 6.37 7.88
C SER A 84 14.62 7.44 8.97
N ARG A 85 13.46 7.88 9.46
CA ARG A 85 13.39 8.86 10.56
C ARG A 85 13.75 8.25 11.90
N ILE A 86 13.22 7.07 12.20
CA ILE A 86 13.45 6.38 13.47
C ILE A 86 14.90 5.89 13.55
N PHE A 87 15.42 5.32 12.47
CA PHE A 87 16.79 4.85 12.34
C PHE A 87 17.51 5.51 11.16
N PRO A 88 17.97 6.77 11.32
CA PRO A 88 18.68 7.49 10.26
C PRO A 88 20.08 6.93 9.96
N CYS A 89 20.60 6.12 10.87
CA CYS A 89 21.88 5.42 10.76
C CYS A 89 21.69 3.90 10.76
N PRO A 90 22.64 3.14 10.19
CA PRO A 90 22.56 1.68 10.14
C PRO A 90 22.39 1.02 11.49
N THR A 91 21.48 0.05 11.57
CA THR A 91 21.29 -0.79 12.75
C THR A 91 22.18 -2.04 12.77
N TYR A 92 23.13 -2.12 11.84
CA TYR A 92 24.00 -3.29 11.63
C TYR A 92 24.86 -3.67 12.84
N GLY A 93 25.22 -2.68 13.69
CA GLY A 93 26.00 -2.90 14.90
C GLY A 93 25.22 -3.58 16.02
N VAL A 94 23.89 -3.61 15.95
CA VAL A 94 23.05 -4.37 16.87
C VAL A 94 22.89 -5.78 16.32
N GLU A 95 23.74 -6.70 16.77
CA GLU A 95 23.76 -8.06 16.27
C GLU A 95 22.58 -8.89 16.82
N VAL A 96 22.09 -9.82 16.01
CA VAL A 96 21.04 -10.77 16.38
C VAL A 96 21.40 -12.18 15.92
N ASP A 97 21.13 -13.16 16.78
CA ASP A 97 21.21 -14.57 16.38
C ASP A 97 20.08 -14.91 15.41
N TYR A 98 20.37 -15.68 14.38
CA TYR A 98 19.35 -16.18 13.45
C TYR A 98 19.63 -17.60 12.99
N GLU A 99 18.60 -18.28 12.53
CA GLU A 99 18.66 -19.65 12.01
C GLU A 99 18.22 -19.64 10.53
N LEU A 100 18.93 -20.38 9.69
CA LEU A 100 18.54 -20.67 8.32
C LEU A 100 17.80 -22.00 8.23
N ASP A 101 16.90 -22.12 7.27
CA ASP A 101 16.33 -23.41 6.87
C ASP A 101 17.21 -24.12 5.82
N GLY A 102 16.76 -25.30 5.36
CA GLY A 102 17.48 -26.09 4.33
C GLY A 102 17.52 -25.43 2.96
N ASN A 103 16.75 -24.37 2.70
CA ASN A 103 16.71 -23.61 1.46
C ASN A 103 17.49 -22.29 1.56
N GLY A 104 18.15 -22.03 2.71
CA GLY A 104 18.87 -20.80 2.95
C GLY A 104 18.02 -19.60 3.35
N LEU A 105 16.74 -19.77 3.63
CA LEU A 105 15.86 -18.71 4.13
C LEU A 105 16.03 -18.52 5.64
N ILE A 106 15.88 -17.29 6.11
CA ILE A 106 15.90 -17.00 7.53
C ILE A 106 14.63 -17.56 8.16
N LYS A 107 14.81 -18.64 8.94
CA LYS A 107 13.73 -19.33 9.63
C LYS A 107 13.33 -18.67 10.94
N ARG A 108 14.28 -18.08 11.63
CA ARG A 108 14.11 -17.45 12.93
C ARG A 108 15.11 -16.32 13.12
N VAL A 109 14.66 -15.26 13.78
CA VAL A 109 15.53 -14.18 14.31
C VAL A 109 15.25 -14.08 15.80
N LYS A 110 16.30 -14.08 16.62
CA LYS A 110 16.19 -13.97 18.07
C LYS A 110 16.39 -12.51 18.49
N ILE A 111 15.31 -11.85 18.86
CA ILE A 111 15.33 -10.48 19.35
C ILE A 111 15.04 -10.50 20.86
N THR A 112 15.95 -9.93 21.63
CA THR A 112 15.88 -9.93 23.10
C THR A 112 15.58 -8.52 23.61
N LYS A 113 15.31 -8.41 24.93
CA LYS A 113 15.21 -7.09 25.58
C LYS A 113 16.51 -6.31 25.52
N GLU A 114 17.67 -7.00 25.47
CA GLU A 114 18.97 -6.36 25.27
C GLU A 114 19.06 -5.76 23.88
N THR A 115 18.75 -6.54 22.84
CA THR A 115 18.66 -6.05 21.46
C THR A 115 17.79 -4.78 21.36
N LEU A 116 16.65 -4.75 22.04
CA LEU A 116 15.77 -3.58 22.04
C LEU A 116 16.36 -2.37 22.76
N ARG A 117 17.15 -2.57 23.83
CA ARG A 117 17.87 -1.47 24.52
C ARG A 117 18.94 -0.89 23.60
N GLU A 118 19.75 -1.72 22.95
CA GLU A 118 20.77 -1.28 22.01
C GLU A 118 20.15 -0.53 20.82
N LEU A 119 19.03 -1.02 20.25
CA LEU A 119 18.27 -0.31 19.22
C LEU A 119 17.74 1.03 19.74
N ASP A 120 17.27 1.06 20.98
CA ASP A 120 16.78 2.29 21.58
C ASP A 120 17.90 3.32 21.74
N GLU A 121 19.14 2.93 22.06
CA GLU A 121 20.27 3.84 22.19
C GLU A 121 20.61 4.56 20.88
N ILE A 122 20.44 3.90 19.72
CA ILE A 122 20.77 4.44 18.40
C ILE A 122 19.57 5.03 17.68
N ALA A 123 18.35 4.81 18.18
CA ALA A 123 17.13 5.38 17.61
C ALA A 123 17.09 6.91 17.76
N ASN A 124 16.54 7.60 16.78
CA ASN A 124 16.27 9.04 16.87
C ASN A 124 15.14 9.30 17.87
N LYS A 125 15.51 9.73 19.08
CA LYS A 125 14.56 9.94 20.19
C LYS A 125 13.52 11.02 19.89
N ASN A 126 13.87 12.03 19.08
CA ASN A 126 12.93 13.09 18.72
C ASN A 126 11.81 12.53 17.83
N GLU A 127 12.16 11.65 16.89
CA GLU A 127 11.17 11.02 16.02
C GLU A 127 10.32 9.99 16.77
N VAL A 128 10.93 9.20 17.67
CA VAL A 128 10.18 8.29 18.55
C VAL A 128 9.18 9.08 19.41
N TYR A 129 9.60 10.22 19.95
CA TYR A 129 8.73 11.10 20.72
C TYR A 129 7.62 11.69 19.86
N HIS A 130 7.93 12.19 18.67
CA HIS A 130 6.96 12.72 17.71
C HIS A 130 5.90 11.68 17.39
N TYR A 131 6.29 10.48 16.95
CA TYR A 131 5.35 9.43 16.60
C TYR A 131 4.52 8.93 17.79
N THR A 132 5.08 8.95 19.00
CA THR A 132 4.29 8.70 20.22
C THR A 132 3.13 9.69 20.33
N HIS A 133 3.38 10.98 20.03
CA HIS A 133 2.34 12.02 20.08
C HIS A 133 1.30 11.83 18.96
N VAL A 134 1.73 11.52 17.75
CA VAL A 134 0.83 11.25 16.61
C VAL A 134 -0.13 10.10 16.96
N LEU A 135 0.40 8.95 17.38
CA LEU A 135 -0.41 7.78 17.72
C LEU A 135 -1.29 8.02 18.96
N THR A 136 -0.76 8.69 19.97
CA THR A 136 -1.54 9.05 21.18
C THR A 136 -2.69 9.99 20.84
N ASN A 137 -2.50 10.93 19.91
CA ASN A 137 -3.56 11.83 19.47
C ASN A 137 -4.70 11.07 18.79
N LEU A 138 -4.39 10.11 17.90
CA LEU A 138 -5.38 9.23 17.30
C LEU A 138 -6.16 8.43 18.35
N LYS A 139 -5.46 7.83 19.33
CA LYS A 139 -6.11 7.08 20.41
C LYS A 139 -7.00 7.96 21.28
N LYS A 140 -6.59 9.19 21.62
CA LYS A 140 -7.40 10.16 22.37
C LYS A 140 -8.68 10.55 21.64
N LEU A 141 -8.64 10.62 20.30
CA LEU A 141 -9.82 10.87 19.46
C LEU A 141 -10.70 9.63 19.27
N GLY A 142 -10.29 8.46 19.79
CA GLY A 142 -11.03 7.22 19.75
C GLY A 142 -10.87 6.42 18.47
N PHE A 143 -9.82 6.67 17.67
CA PHE A 143 -9.55 5.89 16.46
C PHE A 143 -8.97 4.51 16.76
N LYS A 144 -9.36 3.52 15.95
CA LYS A 144 -8.59 2.32 15.73
C LYS A 144 -7.41 2.66 14.83
N VAL A 145 -6.21 2.34 15.28
CA VAL A 145 -4.97 2.64 14.57
C VAL A 145 -4.48 1.42 13.81
N ALA A 146 -4.42 1.52 12.49
CA ALA A 146 -3.76 0.56 11.62
C ALA A 146 -2.37 1.09 11.27
N LEU A 147 -1.32 0.38 11.71
CA LEU A 147 0.06 0.79 11.49
C LEU A 147 0.76 -0.12 10.50
N THR A 148 1.27 0.47 9.41
CA THR A 148 2.09 -0.21 8.41
C THR A 148 3.57 0.06 8.69
N LEU A 149 4.42 -0.98 8.60
CA LEU A 149 5.85 -0.84 8.90
C LEU A 149 6.61 -0.12 7.78
N THR A 150 6.26 -0.38 6.52
CA THR A 150 6.88 0.27 5.36
C THR A 150 5.89 0.49 4.23
N HIS A 151 6.00 1.67 3.60
CA HIS A 151 5.19 2.11 2.46
C HIS A 151 6.13 2.65 1.38
N TYR A 152 6.79 1.75 0.63
CA TYR A 152 7.77 1.94 -0.44
C TYR A 152 9.13 2.50 -0.02
N THR A 153 9.20 3.30 1.04
CA THR A 153 10.42 4.01 1.46
C THR A 153 11.34 3.15 2.31
N HIS A 154 12.64 3.38 2.17
CA HIS A 154 13.70 2.72 2.94
C HIS A 154 14.69 3.75 3.47
N PRO A 155 15.37 3.45 4.60
CA PRO A 155 16.55 4.21 4.97
C PRO A 155 17.63 4.11 3.89
N LEU A 156 18.28 5.24 3.59
CA LEU A 156 19.36 5.32 2.59
C LEU A 156 20.53 4.35 2.86
N TRP A 157 20.74 4.02 4.13
CA TRP A 157 21.76 3.05 4.50
C TRP A 157 21.40 1.60 4.14
N LEU A 158 20.10 1.29 3.96
CA LEU A 158 19.61 -0.01 3.51
C LEU A 158 19.51 -0.07 1.97
N HIS A 159 18.99 1.02 1.37
CA HIS A 159 18.79 1.13 -0.06
C HIS A 159 19.28 2.48 -0.55
N ASP A 160 20.37 2.47 -1.32
CA ASP A 160 20.81 3.63 -2.10
C ASP A 160 20.26 3.50 -3.51
N PRO A 161 19.23 4.26 -3.87
CA PRO A 161 18.53 4.06 -5.14
C PRO A 161 19.39 4.47 -6.36
N ILE A 162 20.29 5.42 -6.19
CA ILE A 162 21.15 5.92 -7.26
C ILE A 162 22.29 4.91 -7.52
N GLU A 163 22.97 4.48 -6.46
CA GLU A 163 24.01 3.45 -6.58
C GLU A 163 23.43 2.12 -7.10
N SER A 164 22.22 1.75 -6.64
CA SER A 164 21.52 0.55 -7.11
C SER A 164 21.15 0.62 -8.59
N ARG A 165 20.71 1.80 -9.08
CA ARG A 165 20.49 2.03 -10.51
C ARG A 165 21.79 1.89 -11.30
N ASP A 166 22.85 2.61 -10.87
CA ASP A 166 24.08 2.75 -11.62
C ASP A 166 24.91 1.45 -11.67
N THR A 167 24.74 0.58 -10.65
CA THR A 167 25.39 -0.73 -10.58
C THR A 167 24.48 -1.90 -10.98
N ASN A 168 23.24 -1.61 -11.40
CA ASN A 168 22.23 -2.63 -11.66
C ASN A 168 22.05 -3.59 -10.46
N LEU A 169 21.93 -3.02 -9.25
CA LEU A 169 21.72 -3.74 -7.98
C LEU A 169 22.92 -4.63 -7.54
N GLN A 170 24.14 -4.31 -7.97
CA GLN A 170 25.35 -5.02 -7.54
C GLN A 170 26.04 -4.36 -6.33
N ASN A 171 25.54 -3.22 -5.86
CA ASN A 171 26.02 -2.52 -4.66
C ASN A 171 25.61 -3.25 -3.36
N GLU A 172 26.19 -2.83 -2.24
CA GLU A 172 25.87 -3.40 -0.92
C GLU A 172 24.51 -2.89 -0.37
N ARG A 173 24.17 -1.62 -0.66
CA ARG A 173 22.92 -0.98 -0.23
C ARG A 173 21.81 -1.18 -1.29
N ASN A 174 21.49 -2.44 -1.59
CA ASN A 174 20.56 -2.83 -2.66
C ASN A 174 19.17 -3.22 -2.16
N GLY A 175 18.80 -2.78 -0.96
CA GLY A 175 17.47 -2.97 -0.40
C GLY A 175 17.09 -4.45 -0.23
N TRP A 176 15.96 -4.84 -0.79
CA TRP A 176 15.41 -6.19 -0.62
C TRP A 176 16.15 -7.29 -1.36
N VAL A 177 17.11 -6.98 -2.22
CA VAL A 177 17.99 -7.99 -2.83
C VAL A 177 18.86 -8.66 -1.78
N SER A 178 19.28 -7.91 -0.76
CA SER A 178 20.07 -8.45 0.35
C SER A 178 19.20 -9.16 1.38
N GLN A 179 19.57 -10.41 1.70
CA GLN A 179 18.95 -11.15 2.81
C GLN A 179 19.15 -10.45 4.16
N ARG A 180 20.17 -9.61 4.30
CA ARG A 180 20.38 -8.79 5.50
C ARG A 180 19.19 -7.89 5.80
N SER A 181 18.49 -7.41 4.78
CA SER A 181 17.29 -6.58 4.95
C SER A 181 16.19 -7.29 5.74
N VAL A 182 16.12 -8.61 5.67
CA VAL A 182 15.19 -9.43 6.48
C VAL A 182 15.48 -9.31 7.98
N LEU A 183 16.77 -9.33 8.36
CA LEU A 183 17.19 -9.18 9.76
C LEU A 183 16.92 -7.77 10.27
N GLU A 184 17.29 -6.77 9.47
CA GLU A 184 17.11 -5.36 9.85
C GLU A 184 15.62 -5.01 9.97
N PHE A 185 14.78 -5.55 9.08
CA PHE A 185 13.33 -5.35 9.14
C PHE A 185 12.69 -6.03 10.35
N ALA A 186 13.16 -7.23 10.73
CA ALA A 186 12.70 -7.90 11.95
C ALA A 186 13.06 -7.08 13.22
N LYS A 187 14.27 -6.50 13.27
CA LYS A 187 14.66 -5.59 14.36
C LYS A 187 13.78 -4.34 14.41
N PHE A 188 13.52 -3.72 13.25
CA PHE A 188 12.63 -2.56 13.15
C PHE A 188 11.22 -2.90 13.63
N ALA A 189 10.65 -4.01 13.16
CA ALA A 189 9.33 -4.48 13.56
C ALA A 189 9.21 -4.73 15.07
N ALA A 190 10.21 -5.39 15.67
CA ALA A 190 10.24 -5.62 17.10
C ALA A 190 10.34 -4.31 17.89
N TYR A 191 11.15 -3.38 17.42
CA TYR A 191 11.32 -2.08 18.08
C TYR A 191 10.02 -1.28 18.06
N LEU A 192 9.30 -1.24 16.92
CA LEU A 192 8.01 -0.57 16.83
C LEU A 192 6.96 -1.25 17.74
N ALA A 193 6.90 -2.59 17.76
CA ALA A 193 5.99 -3.30 18.64
C ALA A 193 6.28 -3.02 20.11
N TYR A 194 7.54 -2.98 20.49
CA TYR A 194 7.97 -2.64 21.86
C TYR A 194 7.62 -1.21 22.26
N LYS A 195 7.83 -0.23 21.37
CA LYS A 195 7.56 1.19 21.65
C LYS A 195 6.09 1.56 21.53
N PHE A 196 5.40 1.07 20.52
CA PHE A 196 4.10 1.57 20.11
C PHE A 196 2.98 0.52 20.18
N GLY A 197 3.28 -0.74 20.54
CA GLY A 197 2.30 -1.84 20.51
C GLY A 197 1.01 -1.51 21.25
N HIS A 198 1.09 -0.84 22.37
CA HIS A 198 -0.08 -0.43 23.17
C HIS A 198 -0.95 0.68 22.51
N LEU A 199 -0.50 1.30 21.44
CA LEU A 199 -1.20 2.34 20.67
C LEU A 199 -1.74 1.83 19.33
N VAL A 200 -1.40 0.61 18.92
CA VAL A 200 -1.72 0.03 17.62
C VAL A 200 -2.78 -1.06 17.77
N ASP A 201 -3.84 -0.99 16.97
CA ASP A 201 -4.92 -1.98 16.97
C ASP A 201 -4.77 -3.02 15.86
N ILE A 202 -4.07 -2.67 14.75
CA ILE A 202 -3.89 -3.52 13.56
C ILE A 202 -2.50 -3.25 12.99
N TRP A 203 -1.74 -4.31 12.69
CA TRP A 203 -0.40 -4.21 12.09
C TRP A 203 -0.42 -4.67 10.64
N ALA A 204 0.22 -3.91 9.76
CA ALA A 204 0.63 -4.35 8.44
C ALA A 204 2.14 -4.27 8.30
N THR A 205 2.76 -5.25 7.69
CA THR A 205 4.22 -5.24 7.48
C THR A 205 4.60 -4.39 6.28
N PHE A 206 3.93 -4.59 5.16
CA PHE A 206 4.18 -3.90 3.90
C PHE A 206 2.89 -3.33 3.32
N ASN A 207 3.01 -2.18 2.66
CA ASN A 207 2.05 -1.72 1.68
C ASN A 207 2.57 -2.05 0.28
N GLU A 208 1.78 -2.79 -0.50
CA GLU A 208 1.98 -3.10 -1.92
C GLU A 208 3.42 -3.51 -2.31
N PRO A 209 4.03 -4.49 -1.67
CA PRO A 209 5.43 -4.80 -1.92
C PRO A 209 5.71 -5.24 -3.37
N MET A 210 4.72 -5.81 -4.06
CA MET A 210 4.88 -6.24 -5.45
C MET A 210 4.94 -5.05 -6.41
N VAL A 211 4.20 -3.95 -6.14
CA VAL A 211 4.29 -2.69 -6.90
C VAL A 211 5.71 -2.13 -6.86
N MET A 212 6.33 -2.11 -5.67
CA MET A 212 7.70 -1.64 -5.52
C MET A 212 8.69 -2.46 -6.35
N VAL A 213 8.57 -3.79 -6.37
CA VAL A 213 9.47 -4.64 -7.15
C VAL A 213 9.18 -4.55 -8.64
N GLU A 214 7.92 -4.61 -9.04
CA GLU A 214 7.53 -4.54 -10.45
C GLU A 214 7.98 -3.22 -11.08
N LEU A 215 7.63 -2.11 -10.44
CA LEU A 215 7.94 -0.78 -10.97
C LEU A 215 9.42 -0.41 -10.83
N GLY A 216 10.08 -0.82 -9.73
CA GLY A 216 11.47 -0.48 -9.49
C GLY A 216 12.47 -1.40 -10.19
N TYR A 217 12.19 -2.70 -10.33
CA TYR A 217 13.15 -3.71 -10.78
C TYR A 217 12.86 -4.27 -12.17
N LEU A 218 11.67 -4.04 -12.74
CA LEU A 218 11.24 -4.58 -14.03
C LEU A 218 10.70 -3.53 -14.99
N ALA A 219 10.47 -2.28 -14.53
CA ALA A 219 9.89 -1.20 -15.31
C ALA A 219 10.71 0.11 -15.16
N PRO A 220 11.80 0.29 -15.91
CA PRO A 220 12.80 1.35 -15.70
C PRO A 220 12.27 2.78 -15.94
N TYR A 221 11.09 2.90 -16.56
CA TYR A 221 10.46 4.20 -16.86
C TYR A 221 9.27 4.51 -15.97
N SER A 222 9.03 3.71 -14.94
CA SER A 222 7.91 3.89 -14.02
C SER A 222 8.06 5.11 -13.09
N GLY A 223 9.29 5.58 -12.91
CA GLY A 223 9.63 6.59 -11.90
C GLY A 223 9.90 6.03 -10.50
N PHE A 224 9.80 4.72 -10.30
CA PHE A 224 10.10 4.07 -9.01
C PHE A 224 11.58 3.67 -8.90
N PRO A 225 12.20 3.88 -7.71
CA PRO A 225 13.58 3.44 -7.47
C PRO A 225 13.68 1.89 -7.43
N PRO A 226 14.79 1.30 -7.85
CA PRO A 226 15.96 1.93 -8.45
C PRO A 226 15.87 2.11 -9.97
N GLY A 227 14.73 1.86 -10.62
CA GLY A 227 14.50 2.11 -12.04
C GLY A 227 15.39 1.28 -12.98
N VAL A 228 15.47 -0.02 -12.72
CA VAL A 228 16.28 -0.96 -13.50
C VAL A 228 15.43 -2.04 -14.18
N VAL A 229 16.04 -2.84 -15.05
CA VAL A 229 15.50 -4.12 -15.51
C VAL A 229 16.46 -5.22 -15.08
N ASN A 230 16.09 -5.92 -14.01
CA ASN A 230 16.86 -7.04 -13.49
C ASN A 230 15.96 -8.13 -12.91
N PRO A 231 15.45 -9.06 -13.75
CA PRO A 231 14.52 -10.09 -13.32
C PRO A 231 15.06 -11.01 -12.22
N GLN A 232 16.36 -11.34 -12.27
CA GLN A 232 16.98 -12.17 -11.25
C GLN A 232 16.95 -11.49 -9.86
N ARG A 233 17.30 -10.20 -9.81
CA ARG A 233 17.28 -9.42 -8.57
C ARG A 233 15.84 -9.16 -8.09
N ALA A 234 14.87 -9.05 -9.01
CA ALA A 234 13.45 -8.99 -8.68
C ALA A 234 12.98 -10.27 -7.95
N LYS A 235 13.35 -11.46 -8.46
CA LYS A 235 13.04 -12.74 -7.79
C LYS A 235 13.63 -12.80 -6.37
N GLU A 236 14.91 -12.43 -6.23
CA GLU A 236 15.59 -12.39 -4.92
C GLU A 236 14.86 -11.43 -3.94
N ALA A 237 14.50 -10.24 -4.42
CA ALA A 237 13.78 -9.25 -3.63
C ALA A 237 12.41 -9.76 -3.17
N ILE A 238 11.62 -10.38 -4.05
CA ILE A 238 10.30 -10.95 -3.72
C ILE A 238 10.44 -12.04 -2.65
N ILE A 239 11.38 -12.95 -2.80
CA ILE A 239 11.62 -14.03 -1.82
C ILE A 239 12.03 -13.43 -0.46
N ASN A 240 12.92 -12.44 -0.45
CA ASN A 240 13.33 -11.77 0.78
C ASN A 240 12.19 -10.96 1.42
N ILE A 241 11.31 -10.31 0.65
CA ILE A 241 10.12 -9.61 1.15
C ILE A 241 9.16 -10.59 1.83
N ILE A 242 8.89 -11.75 1.20
CA ILE A 242 8.06 -12.80 1.79
C ILE A 242 8.68 -13.28 3.11
N ASN A 243 9.98 -13.52 3.13
CA ASN A 243 10.70 -13.93 4.34
C ASN A 243 10.71 -12.82 5.40
N ALA A 244 10.90 -11.55 5.00
CA ALA A 244 10.89 -10.39 5.88
C ALA A 244 9.52 -10.19 6.55
N HIS A 245 8.41 -10.36 5.81
CA HIS A 245 7.07 -10.35 6.40
C HIS A 245 6.95 -11.38 7.52
N ALA A 246 7.35 -12.64 7.25
CA ALA A 246 7.25 -13.72 8.23
C ALA A 246 8.11 -13.46 9.47
N ARG A 247 9.31 -12.91 9.31
CA ARG A 247 10.19 -12.56 10.46
C ARG A 247 9.70 -11.34 11.21
N ALA A 248 9.16 -10.34 10.51
CA ALA A 248 8.53 -9.19 11.15
C ALA A 248 7.28 -9.61 11.95
N TYR A 249 6.46 -10.51 11.40
CA TYR A 249 5.32 -11.10 12.14
C TYR A 249 5.77 -11.74 13.45
N ASP A 250 6.77 -12.63 13.40
CA ASP A 250 7.28 -13.29 14.59
C ASP A 250 7.87 -12.26 15.58
N ALA A 251 8.58 -11.25 15.10
CA ALA A 251 9.17 -10.18 15.89
C ALA A 251 8.12 -9.31 16.60
N ILE A 252 7.05 -8.92 15.91
CA ILE A 252 5.94 -8.19 16.52
C ILE A 252 5.29 -9.04 17.61
N ARG A 253 4.99 -10.32 17.30
CA ARG A 253 4.33 -11.26 18.22
C ARG A 253 5.11 -11.51 19.52
N GLU A 254 6.41 -11.32 19.50
CA GLU A 254 7.22 -11.45 20.72
C GLU A 254 6.85 -10.37 21.74
N PHE A 255 6.57 -9.15 21.31
CA PHE A 255 6.37 -7.98 22.17
C PHE A 255 4.92 -7.48 22.22
N GLU A 256 4.13 -7.78 21.19
CA GLU A 256 2.70 -7.49 21.08
C GLU A 256 1.97 -8.80 20.76
N LYS A 257 1.03 -9.21 21.62
CA LYS A 257 0.44 -10.56 21.57
C LYS A 257 -0.92 -10.64 20.90
N GLU A 258 -1.68 -9.54 20.84
CA GLU A 258 -3.10 -9.58 20.55
C GLU A 258 -3.48 -8.99 19.19
N ALA A 259 -2.93 -7.83 18.84
CA ALA A 259 -3.32 -7.13 17.61
C ALA A 259 -3.02 -7.96 16.34
N PRO A 260 -3.96 -8.06 15.40
CA PRO A 260 -3.77 -8.83 14.18
C PRO A 260 -2.69 -8.23 13.29
N ILE A 261 -1.89 -9.11 12.66
CA ILE A 261 -0.77 -8.76 11.78
C ILE A 261 -1.06 -9.25 10.37
N GLY A 262 -1.03 -8.36 9.40
CA GLY A 262 -1.31 -8.64 8.00
C GLY A 262 -0.31 -8.03 7.03
N ILE A 263 -0.68 -8.06 5.78
CA ILE A 263 0.01 -7.43 4.67
C ILE A 263 -1.00 -6.78 3.74
N ILE A 264 -0.62 -5.69 3.09
CA ILE A 264 -1.48 -5.00 2.13
C ILE A 264 -0.98 -5.33 0.73
N ALA A 265 -1.80 -6.03 -0.05
CA ALA A 265 -1.50 -6.48 -1.39
C ALA A 265 -2.29 -5.65 -2.43
N ASN A 266 -1.63 -5.37 -3.55
CA ASN A 266 -2.25 -4.69 -4.70
C ASN A 266 -2.88 -5.70 -5.67
N ASN A 267 -3.84 -5.24 -6.46
CA ASN A 267 -4.39 -5.94 -7.62
C ASN A 267 -4.76 -7.42 -7.37
N VAL A 268 -5.37 -7.71 -6.23
CA VAL A 268 -5.79 -9.07 -5.87
C VAL A 268 -7.04 -9.44 -6.68
N GLY A 269 -6.92 -10.36 -7.66
CA GLY A 269 -8.04 -10.82 -8.46
C GLY A 269 -8.70 -9.74 -9.34
N THR A 270 -7.91 -8.80 -9.84
CA THR A 270 -8.41 -7.65 -10.61
C THR A 270 -7.95 -7.62 -12.05
N SER A 271 -7.34 -8.71 -12.52
CA SER A 271 -6.91 -8.87 -13.89
C SER A 271 -7.99 -9.56 -14.71
N TYR A 272 -8.29 -9.02 -15.88
CA TYR A 272 -9.37 -9.49 -16.76
C TYR A 272 -8.80 -9.84 -18.14
N PRO A 273 -9.23 -10.98 -18.74
CA PRO A 273 -8.85 -11.31 -20.10
C PRO A 273 -9.46 -10.31 -21.08
N LYS A 274 -8.71 -9.92 -22.11
CA LYS A 274 -9.23 -9.10 -23.19
C LYS A 274 -10.39 -9.79 -23.92
N ASP A 275 -10.22 -11.07 -24.23
CA ASP A 275 -11.30 -11.92 -24.71
C ASP A 275 -11.61 -12.99 -23.65
N PRO A 276 -12.80 -12.92 -22.99
CA PRO A 276 -13.19 -13.89 -21.96
C PRO A 276 -13.45 -15.29 -22.49
N ASN A 277 -13.45 -15.51 -23.83
CA ASN A 277 -13.60 -16.81 -24.46
C ASN A 277 -12.27 -17.37 -24.98
N ASP A 278 -11.20 -16.60 -24.97
CA ASP A 278 -9.87 -17.06 -25.38
C ASP A 278 -9.14 -17.68 -24.18
N PRO A 279 -8.81 -18.99 -24.22
CA PRO A 279 -8.08 -19.67 -23.12
C PRO A 279 -6.71 -19.03 -22.82
N GLU A 280 -6.02 -18.48 -23.83
CA GLU A 280 -4.72 -17.86 -23.65
C GLU A 280 -4.83 -16.50 -22.91
N ASP A 281 -5.86 -15.70 -23.24
CA ASP A 281 -6.13 -14.44 -22.54
C ASP A 281 -6.60 -14.71 -21.08
N ILE A 282 -7.41 -15.77 -20.87
CA ILE A 282 -7.81 -16.21 -19.53
C ILE A 282 -6.57 -16.60 -18.69
N LYS A 283 -5.66 -17.38 -19.28
CA LYS A 283 -4.41 -17.76 -18.64
C LYS A 283 -3.53 -16.55 -18.35
N ALA A 284 -3.46 -15.60 -19.27
CA ALA A 284 -2.72 -14.34 -19.07
C ALA A 284 -3.26 -13.55 -17.85
N ALA A 285 -4.58 -13.45 -17.69
CA ALA A 285 -5.18 -12.80 -16.53
C ALA A 285 -4.84 -13.54 -15.21
N GLN A 286 -4.88 -14.87 -15.21
CA GLN A 286 -4.48 -15.68 -14.05
C GLN A 286 -2.99 -15.49 -13.70
N MET A 287 -2.11 -15.45 -14.69
CA MET A 287 -0.69 -15.20 -14.50
C MET A 287 -0.43 -13.81 -13.91
N THR A 288 -1.17 -12.80 -14.39
CA THR A 288 -1.10 -11.43 -13.89
C THR A 288 -1.50 -11.34 -12.42
N ASP A 289 -2.65 -11.91 -12.05
CA ASP A 289 -3.11 -11.94 -10.65
C ASP A 289 -2.12 -12.72 -9.76
N PHE A 290 -1.57 -13.82 -10.27
CA PHE A 290 -0.59 -14.59 -9.54
C PHE A 290 0.71 -13.80 -9.31
N PHE A 291 1.17 -13.06 -10.31
CA PHE A 291 2.36 -12.21 -10.19
C PHE A 291 2.14 -11.07 -9.20
N HIS A 292 1.02 -10.33 -9.31
CA HIS A 292 0.76 -9.16 -8.46
C HIS A 292 0.52 -9.51 -6.98
N SER A 293 -0.10 -10.65 -6.69
CA SER A 293 -0.49 -10.99 -5.31
C SER A 293 -0.38 -12.47 -4.95
N GLY A 294 -0.61 -13.36 -5.91
CA GLY A 294 -0.65 -14.81 -5.66
C GLY A 294 0.65 -15.38 -5.10
N LEU A 295 1.80 -14.98 -5.64
CA LEU A 295 3.15 -15.36 -5.15
C LEU A 295 3.26 -15.10 -3.64
N LEU A 296 2.88 -13.90 -3.23
CA LEU A 296 2.95 -13.43 -1.85
C LEU A 296 1.95 -14.16 -0.96
N LEU A 297 0.67 -14.14 -1.35
CA LEU A 297 -0.42 -14.63 -0.50
C LEU A 297 -0.39 -16.16 -0.32
N GLN A 298 0.02 -16.94 -1.34
CA GLN A 298 0.17 -18.38 -1.19
C GLN A 298 1.29 -18.75 -0.22
N ALA A 299 2.44 -18.07 -0.30
CA ALA A 299 3.55 -18.29 0.63
C ALA A 299 3.14 -17.98 2.07
N LEU A 300 2.47 -16.86 2.31
CA LEU A 300 2.12 -16.38 3.65
C LEU A 300 0.92 -17.10 4.28
N THR A 301 0.01 -17.67 3.47
CA THR A 301 -1.18 -18.38 3.98
C THR A 301 -0.99 -19.87 4.02
N ARG A 302 -0.29 -20.46 3.04
CA ARG A 302 -0.16 -21.90 2.86
C ARG A 302 1.26 -22.43 3.11
N GLY A 303 2.26 -21.53 3.10
CA GLY A 303 3.68 -21.91 3.13
C GLY A 303 4.17 -22.45 1.79
N ASP A 304 3.48 -22.15 0.70
CA ASP A 304 3.82 -22.54 -0.67
C ASP A 304 4.64 -21.45 -1.34
N LEU A 305 5.94 -21.62 -1.37
CA LEU A 305 6.85 -20.68 -2.03
C LEU A 305 7.10 -21.13 -3.47
N ASN A 306 6.64 -20.31 -4.44
CA ASN A 306 6.93 -20.54 -5.85
C ASN A 306 8.31 -20.01 -6.19
N ILE A 307 9.27 -20.91 -6.46
CA ILE A 307 10.69 -20.57 -6.64
C ILE A 307 11.07 -20.27 -8.09
N GLU A 308 10.31 -20.83 -9.05
CA GLU A 308 10.56 -20.62 -10.48
C GLU A 308 9.70 -19.51 -11.09
N PHE A 309 8.74 -18.97 -10.33
CA PHE A 309 7.79 -17.95 -10.80
C PHE A 309 7.03 -18.39 -12.06
N ASP A 310 6.52 -19.63 -12.02
CA ASP A 310 5.83 -20.32 -13.13
C ASP A 310 4.41 -20.80 -12.78
N MET A 311 3.89 -20.49 -11.59
CA MET A 311 2.63 -20.96 -10.98
C MET A 311 2.62 -22.44 -10.56
N GLU A 312 3.56 -23.26 -10.99
CA GLU A 312 3.57 -24.72 -10.82
C GLU A 312 4.63 -25.17 -9.81
N THR A 313 5.85 -24.63 -9.91
CA THR A 313 6.99 -25.10 -9.14
C THR A 313 7.05 -24.48 -7.75
N THR A 314 6.45 -25.16 -6.78
CA THR A 314 6.44 -24.71 -5.38
C THR A 314 7.21 -25.61 -4.44
N ILE A 315 7.82 -25.03 -3.42
CA ILE A 315 8.38 -25.74 -2.28
C ILE A 315 7.59 -25.41 -1.00
N LYS A 316 7.50 -26.38 -0.09
CA LYS A 316 6.85 -26.17 1.22
C LYS A 316 7.83 -25.54 2.20
N VAL A 317 7.47 -24.35 2.67
CA VAL A 317 8.23 -23.57 3.66
C VAL A 317 7.30 -23.16 4.81
N PRO A 318 7.02 -24.05 5.78
CA PRO A 318 5.97 -23.84 6.79
C PRO A 318 6.18 -22.60 7.66
N HIS A 319 7.42 -22.17 7.88
CA HIS A 319 7.72 -21.00 8.72
C HIS A 319 7.42 -19.66 8.03
N LEU A 320 7.04 -19.65 6.74
CA LEU A 320 6.51 -18.47 6.04
C LEU A 320 5.02 -18.27 6.29
N LYS A 321 4.30 -19.30 6.75
CA LYS A 321 2.86 -19.23 7.05
C LYS A 321 2.60 -18.32 8.26
N ARG A 322 2.54 -17.02 8.02
CA ARG A 322 2.42 -15.94 9.00
C ARG A 322 1.51 -14.85 8.48
N LEU A 323 0.19 -14.97 8.73
CA LEU A 323 -0.77 -13.96 8.27
C LEU A 323 -2.08 -14.08 9.05
N ASP A 324 -2.56 -12.98 9.62
CA ASP A 324 -3.86 -12.94 10.32
C ASP A 324 -4.97 -12.34 9.45
N TRP A 325 -4.65 -11.39 8.57
CA TRP A 325 -5.59 -10.70 7.69
C TRP A 325 -4.92 -10.25 6.39
N ILE A 326 -5.73 -9.96 5.38
CA ILE A 326 -5.29 -9.46 4.08
C ILE A 326 -5.85 -8.06 3.88
N GLY A 327 -4.94 -7.10 3.63
CA GLY A 327 -5.30 -5.79 3.09
C GLY A 327 -5.31 -5.84 1.57
N ILE A 328 -6.27 -5.17 0.98
CA ILE A 328 -6.28 -4.91 -0.46
C ILE A 328 -6.24 -3.41 -0.72
N THR A 329 -5.53 -3.02 -1.77
CA THR A 329 -5.66 -1.72 -2.41
C THR A 329 -6.39 -1.93 -3.72
N TYR A 330 -7.33 -1.03 -4.03
CA TYR A 330 -8.07 -1.11 -5.26
C TYR A 330 -8.35 0.28 -5.83
N TYR A 331 -7.88 0.55 -7.04
CA TYR A 331 -8.10 1.81 -7.75
C TYR A 331 -8.77 1.59 -9.11
N SER A 332 -8.39 0.52 -9.81
CA SER A 332 -8.92 0.16 -11.11
C SER A 332 -8.69 -1.33 -11.37
N ARG A 333 -9.17 -1.83 -12.50
CA ARG A 333 -8.87 -3.16 -13.02
C ARG A 333 -7.64 -3.13 -13.94
N GLU A 334 -7.17 -4.29 -14.31
CA GLU A 334 -6.24 -4.47 -15.41
C GLU A 334 -6.86 -5.38 -16.48
N VAL A 335 -6.80 -4.98 -17.75
CA VAL A 335 -7.21 -5.84 -18.87
C VAL A 335 -5.97 -6.27 -19.61
N VAL A 336 -5.79 -7.57 -19.74
CA VAL A 336 -4.58 -8.18 -20.30
C VAL A 336 -4.89 -9.13 -21.45
N THR A 337 -3.90 -9.33 -22.30
CA THR A 337 -3.90 -10.34 -23.36
C THR A 337 -2.60 -11.12 -23.29
N HIS A 338 -2.63 -12.33 -23.83
CA HIS A 338 -1.47 -13.21 -23.91
C HIS A 338 -0.28 -12.56 -24.65
N SER A 339 0.91 -12.87 -24.20
CA SER A 339 2.17 -12.58 -24.89
C SER A 339 3.23 -13.61 -24.49
N GLU A 340 4.34 -13.66 -25.23
CA GLU A 340 5.54 -14.34 -24.72
C GLU A 340 5.98 -13.70 -23.41
N PRO A 341 6.58 -14.46 -22.48
CA PRO A 341 7.10 -13.91 -21.24
C PRO A 341 8.04 -12.74 -21.50
N LYS A 342 7.73 -11.60 -20.90
CA LYS A 342 8.58 -10.40 -20.99
C LYS A 342 9.99 -10.65 -20.42
N PHE A 343 10.06 -11.51 -19.40
CA PHE A 343 11.28 -11.93 -18.76
C PHE A 343 11.31 -13.47 -18.68
N PRO A 344 12.20 -14.14 -19.43
CA PRO A 344 12.31 -15.60 -19.38
C PRO A 344 12.58 -16.17 -17.97
N GLU A 345 13.26 -15.40 -17.12
CA GLU A 345 13.54 -15.73 -15.71
C GLU A 345 12.29 -15.67 -14.82
N ILE A 346 11.21 -15.04 -15.30
CA ILE A 346 9.93 -14.91 -14.62
C ILE A 346 8.82 -15.32 -15.61
N PRO A 347 8.58 -16.62 -15.81
CA PRO A 347 7.65 -17.13 -16.83
C PRO A 347 6.22 -16.60 -16.72
N ILE A 348 5.76 -16.27 -15.50
CA ILE A 348 4.42 -15.68 -15.28
C ILE A 348 4.26 -14.25 -15.84
N THR A 349 5.28 -13.66 -16.47
CA THR A 349 5.18 -12.37 -17.18
C THR A 349 4.70 -12.51 -18.63
N GLY A 350 4.09 -13.65 -18.99
CA GLY A 350 3.53 -13.94 -20.31
C GLY A 350 2.22 -13.21 -20.61
N PHE A 351 2.13 -11.95 -20.23
CA PHE A 351 0.98 -11.09 -20.46
C PHE A 351 1.39 -9.67 -20.85
N ARG A 352 0.46 -8.93 -21.43
CA ARG A 352 0.61 -7.49 -21.66
C ARG A 352 -0.71 -6.77 -21.41
N GLY A 353 -0.65 -5.58 -20.83
CA GLY A 353 -1.80 -4.70 -20.63
C GLY A 353 -2.40 -4.24 -21.96
N VAL A 354 -3.71 -4.07 -21.99
CA VAL A 354 -4.47 -3.62 -23.18
C VAL A 354 -4.78 -2.12 -23.04
N PRO A 355 -4.23 -1.25 -23.92
CA PRO A 355 -4.49 0.19 -23.85
C PRO A 355 -5.97 0.55 -24.01
N GLY A 356 -6.42 1.52 -23.23
CA GLY A 356 -7.80 2.03 -23.23
C GLY A 356 -8.71 1.35 -22.21
N TYR A 357 -8.15 0.54 -21.32
CA TYR A 357 -8.84 -0.08 -20.19
C TYR A 357 -8.01 0.08 -18.90
N GLY A 358 -8.66 -0.02 -17.76
CA GLY A 358 -8.04 -0.10 -16.46
C GLY A 358 -7.06 1.05 -16.19
N TYR A 359 -5.81 0.69 -15.89
CA TYR A 359 -4.74 1.67 -15.63
C TYR A 359 -4.15 2.33 -16.88
N SER A 360 -4.64 2.02 -18.08
CA SER A 360 -4.05 2.46 -19.36
C SER A 360 -5.03 3.22 -20.24
N CYS A 361 -5.81 4.13 -19.66
CA CYS A 361 -6.75 4.98 -20.38
C CYS A 361 -6.20 6.40 -20.59
N PRO A 362 -6.68 7.13 -21.63
CA PRO A 362 -6.45 8.56 -21.72
C PRO A 362 -7.11 9.28 -20.53
N PRO A 363 -6.39 10.19 -19.82
CA PRO A 363 -6.95 10.92 -18.69
C PRO A 363 -8.20 11.73 -19.04
N ASN A 364 -9.20 11.74 -18.13
CA ASN A 364 -10.43 12.53 -18.25
C ASN A 364 -11.31 12.22 -19.49
N GLU A 365 -11.14 11.03 -20.06
CA GLU A 365 -11.96 10.53 -21.16
C GLU A 365 -12.87 9.38 -20.69
N LEU A 366 -13.41 8.61 -21.60
CA LEU A 366 -14.05 7.33 -21.33
C LEU A 366 -13.11 6.19 -21.70
N SER A 367 -13.15 5.12 -20.94
CA SER A 367 -12.51 3.87 -21.34
C SER A 367 -13.19 3.26 -22.55
N LYS A 368 -12.60 2.23 -23.15
CA LYS A 368 -13.21 1.51 -24.28
C LYS A 368 -14.54 0.82 -23.93
N ASP A 369 -14.75 0.53 -22.65
CA ASP A 369 -16.02 0.01 -22.13
C ASP A 369 -16.99 1.10 -21.68
N GLY A 370 -16.65 2.38 -21.90
CA GLY A 370 -17.50 3.52 -21.58
C GLY A 370 -17.49 3.97 -20.12
N TYR A 371 -16.57 3.50 -19.30
CA TYR A 371 -16.43 3.96 -17.93
C TYR A 371 -15.67 5.30 -17.85
N PRO A 372 -16.01 6.17 -16.88
CA PRO A 372 -15.25 7.39 -16.62
C PRO A 372 -13.79 7.09 -16.25
N VAL A 373 -12.90 8.02 -16.58
CA VAL A 373 -11.47 7.91 -16.34
C VAL A 373 -10.98 9.08 -15.49
N SER A 374 -10.15 8.81 -14.52
CA SER A 374 -9.56 9.80 -13.59
C SER A 374 -8.53 10.72 -14.24
N ASP A 375 -8.09 11.76 -13.51
CA ASP A 375 -6.99 12.64 -13.92
C ASP A 375 -5.67 11.85 -14.20
N LEU A 376 -5.50 10.68 -13.57
CA LEU A 376 -4.33 9.81 -13.74
C LEU A 376 -4.45 8.81 -14.91
N GLY A 377 -5.60 8.76 -15.59
CA GLY A 377 -5.83 7.80 -16.65
C GLY A 377 -6.33 6.43 -16.16
N TRP A 378 -6.84 6.36 -14.93
CA TRP A 378 -7.38 5.13 -14.37
C TRP A 378 -8.89 5.06 -14.51
N GLU A 379 -9.36 3.96 -15.07
CA GLU A 379 -10.78 3.67 -15.29
C GLU A 379 -11.50 3.49 -13.95
N VAL A 380 -12.68 4.11 -13.82
CA VAL A 380 -13.55 3.90 -12.64
C VAL A 380 -14.36 2.62 -12.87
N TYR A 381 -13.89 1.51 -12.31
CA TYR A 381 -14.50 0.18 -12.47
C TYR A 381 -14.89 -0.41 -11.11
N PRO A 382 -16.08 -0.06 -10.56
CA PRO A 382 -16.43 -0.39 -9.18
C PRO A 382 -16.59 -1.89 -8.91
N GLU A 383 -17.00 -2.70 -9.90
CA GLU A 383 -17.14 -4.15 -9.73
C GLU A 383 -15.82 -4.85 -9.35
N GLY A 384 -14.69 -4.26 -9.75
CA GLY A 384 -13.39 -4.83 -9.46
C GLY A 384 -13.09 -4.94 -7.96
N ILE A 385 -13.61 -4.03 -7.13
CA ILE A 385 -13.42 -4.13 -5.67
C ILE A 385 -14.14 -5.35 -5.07
N TYR A 386 -15.30 -5.72 -5.61
CA TYR A 386 -16.00 -6.95 -5.21
C TYR A 386 -15.18 -8.19 -5.58
N ASN A 387 -14.64 -8.23 -6.80
CA ASN A 387 -13.81 -9.33 -7.28
C ASN A 387 -12.51 -9.44 -6.49
N SER A 388 -11.91 -8.32 -6.13
CA SER A 388 -10.73 -8.26 -5.27
C SER A 388 -11.01 -8.83 -3.86
N ILE A 389 -12.11 -8.42 -3.23
CA ILE A 389 -12.55 -8.96 -1.94
C ILE A 389 -12.79 -10.46 -2.04
N LYS A 390 -13.49 -10.92 -3.09
CA LYS A 390 -13.76 -12.34 -3.33
C LYS A 390 -12.46 -13.13 -3.44
N ALA A 391 -11.53 -12.71 -4.29
CA ALA A 391 -10.25 -13.37 -4.49
C ALA A 391 -9.41 -13.40 -3.20
N ALA A 392 -9.34 -12.30 -2.45
CA ALA A 392 -8.66 -12.26 -1.16
C ALA A 392 -9.30 -13.21 -0.14
N SER A 393 -10.63 -13.33 -0.14
CA SER A 393 -11.37 -14.22 0.78
C SER A 393 -11.09 -15.71 0.55
N GLU A 394 -10.66 -16.11 -0.66
CA GLU A 394 -10.28 -17.49 -0.98
C GLU A 394 -9.06 -18.00 -0.18
N TYR A 395 -8.27 -17.08 0.37
CA TYR A 395 -7.17 -17.40 1.29
C TYR A 395 -7.63 -17.68 2.74
N GLY A 396 -8.93 -17.58 3.02
CA GLY A 396 -9.51 -17.91 4.34
C GLY A 396 -9.14 -16.93 5.45
N LYS A 397 -8.87 -15.68 5.11
CA LYS A 397 -8.51 -14.62 6.06
C LYS A 397 -9.51 -13.46 5.99
N PRO A 398 -9.71 -12.73 7.11
CA PRO A 398 -10.43 -11.45 7.06
C PRO A 398 -9.81 -10.48 6.07
N VAL A 399 -10.64 -9.68 5.40
CA VAL A 399 -10.22 -8.71 4.40
C VAL A 399 -10.49 -7.29 4.88
N TYR A 400 -9.53 -6.40 4.65
CA TYR A 400 -9.71 -4.96 4.80
C TYR A 400 -9.40 -4.28 3.47
N VAL A 401 -10.27 -3.36 3.03
CA VAL A 401 -9.94 -2.44 1.94
C VAL A 401 -9.10 -1.32 2.54
N MET A 402 -7.79 -1.40 2.39
CA MET A 402 -6.84 -0.49 3.03
C MET A 402 -6.58 0.78 2.24
N GLU A 403 -6.83 0.73 0.91
CA GLU A 403 -6.81 1.90 0.06
C GLU A 403 -7.84 1.76 -1.06
N ASN A 404 -8.60 2.84 -1.30
CA ASN A 404 -9.49 3.00 -2.44
C ASN A 404 -9.72 4.49 -2.64
N GLY A 405 -9.45 5.02 -3.83
CA GLY A 405 -9.52 6.44 -4.09
C GLY A 405 -9.36 6.79 -5.57
N ILE A 406 -9.51 8.07 -5.89
CA ILE A 406 -9.44 8.57 -7.25
C ILE A 406 -8.69 9.90 -7.31
N ALA A 407 -7.80 10.05 -8.30
CA ALA A 407 -7.26 11.34 -8.68
C ALA A 407 -8.32 12.13 -9.45
N ASP A 408 -8.90 13.14 -8.80
CA ASP A 408 -9.97 13.98 -9.36
C ASP A 408 -9.84 15.39 -8.77
N SER A 409 -9.13 16.23 -9.46
CA SER A 409 -8.83 17.59 -9.02
C SER A 409 -10.06 18.48 -8.92
N LYS A 410 -11.10 18.21 -9.73
CA LYS A 410 -12.34 18.96 -9.83
C LYS A 410 -13.45 18.46 -8.92
N ASP A 411 -13.27 17.33 -8.25
CA ASP A 411 -14.27 16.67 -7.41
C ASP A 411 -15.60 16.31 -8.12
N LEU A 412 -15.50 15.96 -9.40
CA LEU A 412 -16.67 15.62 -10.22
C LEU A 412 -17.01 14.14 -10.23
N LEU A 413 -15.98 13.28 -10.09
CA LEU A 413 -16.14 11.83 -10.15
C LEU A 413 -16.06 11.19 -8.75
N ARG A 414 -15.35 11.82 -7.80
CA ARG A 414 -15.10 11.21 -6.49
C ARG A 414 -16.37 10.88 -5.69
N PRO A 415 -17.44 11.69 -5.69
CA PRO A 415 -18.69 11.31 -5.02
C PRO A 415 -19.28 10.02 -5.57
N TYR A 416 -19.36 9.91 -6.92
CA TYR A 416 -19.78 8.68 -7.60
C TYR A 416 -18.83 7.52 -7.33
N PHE A 417 -17.51 7.75 -7.38
CA PHE A 417 -16.51 6.74 -7.11
C PHE A 417 -16.71 6.12 -5.72
N ILE A 418 -16.83 6.94 -4.68
CA ILE A 418 -17.04 6.48 -3.30
C ILE A 418 -18.35 5.69 -3.21
N ALA A 419 -19.45 6.25 -3.69
CA ALA A 419 -20.76 5.61 -3.62
C ALA A 419 -20.79 4.26 -4.34
N SER A 420 -20.24 4.19 -5.56
CA SER A 420 -20.25 2.97 -6.37
C SER A 420 -19.36 1.87 -5.80
N HIS A 421 -18.18 2.20 -5.28
CA HIS A 421 -17.29 1.21 -4.65
C HIS A 421 -17.89 0.68 -3.34
N VAL A 422 -18.48 1.55 -2.52
CA VAL A 422 -19.16 1.13 -1.28
C VAL A 422 -20.34 0.21 -1.59
N ALA A 423 -21.09 0.43 -2.69
CA ALA A 423 -22.16 -0.47 -3.12
C ALA A 423 -21.66 -1.91 -3.37
N TYR A 424 -20.50 -2.04 -3.99
CA TYR A 424 -19.89 -3.36 -4.21
C TYR A 424 -19.28 -3.98 -2.94
N ILE A 425 -18.84 -3.16 -1.98
CA ILE A 425 -18.45 -3.65 -0.64
C ILE A 425 -19.67 -4.16 0.12
N GLU A 426 -20.80 -3.45 0.08
CA GLU A 426 -22.07 -3.93 0.67
C GLU A 426 -22.49 -5.28 0.06
N ARG A 427 -22.43 -5.39 -1.28
CA ARG A 427 -22.68 -6.65 -1.99
C ARG A 427 -21.74 -7.78 -1.53
N ALA A 428 -20.45 -7.48 -1.29
CA ALA A 428 -19.49 -8.45 -0.77
C ALA A 428 -19.86 -8.93 0.65
N LEU A 429 -20.28 -8.01 1.53
CA LEU A 429 -20.79 -8.33 2.87
C LEU A 429 -22.07 -9.17 2.81
N GLU A 430 -23.01 -8.84 1.91
CA GLU A 430 -24.22 -9.60 1.67
C GLU A 430 -23.95 -11.02 1.14
N SER A 431 -22.86 -11.17 0.34
CA SER A 431 -22.37 -12.47 -0.14
C SER A 431 -21.67 -13.29 0.94
N GLY A 432 -21.53 -12.76 2.16
CA GLY A 432 -20.96 -13.46 3.31
C GLY A 432 -19.44 -13.38 3.46
N PHE A 433 -18.76 -12.53 2.69
CA PHE A 433 -17.32 -12.32 2.85
C PHE A 433 -17.00 -11.56 4.14
N ASP A 434 -15.92 -11.95 4.84
CA ASP A 434 -15.47 -11.32 6.08
C ASP A 434 -14.68 -10.04 5.79
N VAL A 435 -15.39 -8.99 5.35
CA VAL A 435 -14.83 -7.64 5.12
C VAL A 435 -14.99 -6.84 6.40
N ARG A 436 -13.90 -6.27 6.92
CA ARG A 436 -13.90 -5.63 8.24
C ARG A 436 -13.67 -4.13 8.23
N GLY A 437 -13.30 -3.55 7.11
CA GLY A 437 -13.09 -2.11 7.03
C GLY A 437 -12.86 -1.60 5.61
N TYR A 438 -13.06 -0.29 5.47
CA TYR A 438 -12.80 0.50 4.28
C TYR A 438 -12.04 1.76 4.66
N PHE A 439 -10.90 1.98 4.02
CA PHE A 439 -10.04 3.14 4.20
C PHE A 439 -9.92 3.90 2.88
N HIS A 440 -10.41 5.13 2.86
CA HIS A 440 -10.33 5.97 1.66
C HIS A 440 -8.93 6.56 1.49
N TRP A 441 -8.40 6.50 0.27
CA TRP A 441 -7.18 7.19 -0.14
C TRP A 441 -7.55 8.48 -0.87
N ALA A 442 -7.44 9.67 -0.26
CA ALA A 442 -6.89 9.95 1.07
C ALA A 442 -7.67 11.12 1.71
N LEU A 443 -7.35 11.44 2.96
CA LEU A 443 -7.97 12.59 3.65
C LEU A 443 -7.62 13.91 2.96
N THR A 444 -6.33 14.12 2.65
CA THR A 444 -5.80 15.32 2.01
C THR A 444 -5.07 15.00 0.72
N ASP A 445 -4.94 15.97 -0.17
CA ASP A 445 -3.97 15.87 -1.26
C ASP A 445 -2.57 15.62 -0.67
N ASN A 446 -1.71 14.95 -1.43
CA ASN A 446 -0.41 14.50 -0.98
C ASN A 446 0.61 14.47 -2.11
N TYR A 447 1.84 14.03 -1.83
CA TYR A 447 2.90 13.81 -2.80
C TYR A 447 2.75 12.45 -3.48
N GLU A 448 2.28 12.43 -4.73
CA GLU A 448 2.03 11.19 -5.48
C GLU A 448 3.31 10.67 -6.14
N TRP A 449 4.25 10.26 -5.34
CA TRP A 449 5.50 9.59 -5.74
C TRP A 449 6.23 10.33 -6.90
N ALA A 450 6.51 9.62 -8.00
CA ALA A 450 7.13 10.22 -9.18
C ALA A 450 6.31 11.34 -9.84
N MET A 451 5.00 11.38 -9.59
CA MET A 451 4.07 12.38 -10.14
C MET A 451 4.04 13.69 -9.35
N GLY A 452 4.63 13.72 -8.13
CA GLY A 452 4.65 14.91 -7.29
C GLY A 452 3.27 15.34 -6.83
N PHE A 453 2.94 16.63 -6.89
CA PHE A 453 1.66 17.17 -6.42
C PHE A 453 0.58 17.30 -7.50
N ARG A 454 0.80 16.73 -8.69
CA ARG A 454 -0.13 16.87 -9.83
C ARG A 454 -1.42 16.07 -9.63
N MET A 455 -1.34 14.93 -8.94
CA MET A 455 -2.48 14.04 -8.74
C MET A 455 -3.18 14.33 -7.42
N ARG A 456 -4.47 14.59 -7.44
CA ARG A 456 -5.26 15.11 -6.33
C ARG A 456 -6.25 14.07 -5.83
N PHE A 457 -5.86 13.31 -4.79
CA PHE A 457 -6.66 12.24 -4.20
C PHE A 457 -7.49 12.65 -2.97
N GLY A 458 -7.17 13.78 -2.35
CA GLY A 458 -7.72 14.15 -1.06
C GLY A 458 -9.22 14.45 -1.06
N LEU A 459 -9.89 14.14 0.04
CA LEU A 459 -11.20 14.71 0.40
C LEU A 459 -11.09 16.21 0.71
N TYR A 460 -9.92 16.62 1.16
CA TYR A 460 -9.52 18.04 1.29
C TYR A 460 -8.41 18.32 0.29
N SER A 461 -8.58 19.37 -0.52
CA SER A 461 -7.44 19.93 -1.23
C SER A 461 -6.56 20.70 -0.25
N VAL A 462 -5.27 20.83 -0.60
CA VAL A 462 -4.32 21.59 0.23
C VAL A 462 -3.80 22.78 -0.56
N ASP A 463 -3.92 23.97 0.02
CA ASP A 463 -3.20 25.13 -0.47
C ASP A 463 -1.71 24.95 -0.17
N MET A 464 -0.89 24.86 -1.22
CA MET A 464 0.52 24.49 -1.07
C MET A 464 1.38 25.62 -0.46
N ILE A 465 0.85 26.85 -0.32
CA ILE A 465 1.54 27.99 0.30
C ILE A 465 1.14 28.10 1.76
N THR A 466 -0.16 28.17 2.03
CA THR A 466 -0.69 28.36 3.39
C THR A 466 -0.83 27.07 4.19
N LYS A 467 -0.81 25.93 3.50
CA LYS A 467 -1.10 24.58 4.02
C LYS A 467 -2.53 24.42 4.56
N GLU A 468 -3.45 25.31 4.17
CA GLU A 468 -4.86 25.23 4.53
C GLU A 468 -5.52 24.00 3.87
N ARG A 469 -6.38 23.30 4.63
CA ARG A 469 -7.18 22.17 4.15
C ARG A 469 -8.52 22.69 3.65
N LEU A 470 -8.70 22.69 2.34
CA LEU A 470 -9.90 23.20 1.66
C LEU A 470 -10.87 22.07 1.34
N PRO A 471 -12.11 22.07 1.87
CA PRO A 471 -13.02 20.93 1.74
C PRO A 471 -13.54 20.78 0.30
N ARG A 472 -13.51 19.54 -0.21
CA ARG A 472 -14.29 19.09 -1.36
C ARG A 472 -15.66 18.65 -0.86
N LYS A 473 -16.60 19.61 -0.83
CA LYS A 473 -17.86 19.52 -0.07
C LYS A 473 -18.68 18.29 -0.43
N GLU A 474 -18.85 18.01 -1.73
CA GLU A 474 -19.72 16.94 -2.19
C GLU A 474 -19.18 15.55 -1.80
N SER A 475 -17.89 15.31 -2.03
CA SER A 475 -17.24 14.06 -1.59
C SER A 475 -17.26 13.89 -0.08
N LEU A 476 -17.04 14.96 0.66
CA LEU A 476 -17.09 14.95 2.13
C LEU A 476 -18.49 14.63 2.65
N GLU A 477 -19.54 15.22 2.05
CA GLU A 477 -20.94 14.95 2.40
C GLU A 477 -21.30 13.48 2.14
N VAL A 478 -20.96 12.97 0.95
CA VAL A 478 -21.21 11.57 0.60
C VAL A 478 -20.50 10.62 1.55
N TYR A 479 -19.20 10.84 1.81
CA TYR A 479 -18.46 9.92 2.68
C TYR A 479 -18.92 10.00 4.13
N ARG A 480 -19.20 11.20 4.65
CA ARG A 480 -19.76 11.38 6.00
C ARG A 480 -21.09 10.66 6.13
N GLU A 481 -22.03 10.85 5.20
CA GLU A 481 -23.35 10.22 5.25
C GLU A 481 -23.26 8.69 5.22
N ILE A 482 -22.35 8.13 4.41
CA ILE A 482 -22.07 6.68 4.39
C ILE A 482 -21.58 6.21 5.77
N VAL A 483 -20.64 6.92 6.37
CA VAL A 483 -20.07 6.57 7.67
C VAL A 483 -21.12 6.64 8.77
N GLU A 484 -21.90 7.72 8.84
CA GLU A 484 -22.96 7.92 9.85
C GLU A 484 -24.07 6.88 9.73
N ASN A 485 -24.43 6.49 8.49
CA ASN A 485 -25.44 5.47 8.23
C ASN A 485 -24.89 4.03 8.37
N GLY A 486 -23.56 3.86 8.38
CA GLY A 486 -22.90 2.56 8.33
C GLY A 486 -23.07 1.84 6.98
N GLY A 487 -23.25 2.60 5.89
CA GLY A 487 -23.44 2.14 4.52
C GLY A 487 -24.21 3.17 3.67
N LEU A 488 -24.59 2.77 2.45
CA LEU A 488 -25.30 3.65 1.51
C LEU A 488 -26.72 4.00 1.97
N THR A 489 -27.06 5.28 1.87
CA THR A 489 -28.45 5.75 2.07
C THR A 489 -29.23 5.68 0.76
N GLU A 490 -30.57 5.70 0.83
CA GLU A 490 -31.43 5.75 -0.35
C GLU A 490 -31.22 7.05 -1.17
N ARG A 491 -30.83 8.15 -0.52
CA ARG A 491 -30.45 9.38 -1.21
C ARG A 491 -29.24 9.15 -2.11
N ILE A 492 -28.14 8.61 -1.54
CA ILE A 492 -26.89 8.34 -2.28
C ILE A 492 -27.15 7.35 -3.42
N LYS A 493 -27.89 6.27 -3.16
CA LYS A 493 -28.23 5.28 -4.21
C LYS A 493 -28.98 5.91 -5.37
N ARG A 494 -29.97 6.77 -5.10
CA ARG A 494 -30.75 7.44 -6.13
C ARG A 494 -29.93 8.47 -6.90
N GLU A 495 -29.12 9.25 -6.21
CA GLU A 495 -28.40 10.38 -6.78
C GLU A 495 -27.19 9.94 -7.62
N TYR A 496 -26.41 8.99 -7.10
CA TYR A 496 -25.16 8.57 -7.73
C TYR A 496 -25.22 7.23 -8.47
N LEU A 497 -26.13 6.32 -8.09
CA LEU A 497 -26.18 4.97 -8.70
C LEU A 497 -27.36 4.76 -9.63
N GLY A 498 -28.25 5.75 -9.76
CA GLY A 498 -29.41 5.67 -10.65
C GLY A 498 -30.43 4.58 -10.27
N VAL A 499 -30.38 4.08 -9.03
CA VAL A 499 -31.32 3.09 -8.52
C VAL A 499 -32.65 3.78 -8.26
N ARG A 500 -33.61 3.67 -9.21
CA ARG A 500 -35.01 4.02 -8.94
C ARG A 500 -35.52 3.07 -7.85
N GLY A 501 -36.08 3.62 -6.75
CA GLY A 501 -36.65 2.84 -5.68
C GLY A 501 -37.65 1.80 -6.25
N ARG A 502 -37.68 0.60 -5.66
CA ARG A 502 -38.68 -0.44 -5.96
C ARG A 502 -40.08 0.01 -5.48
N GLU A 503 -40.63 1.02 -6.12
CA GLU A 503 -42.02 1.43 -5.96
C GLU A 503 -42.65 1.66 -7.34
N ASP A 504 -42.65 0.71 -8.24
CA ASP A 504 -43.59 0.69 -9.38
C ASP A 504 -43.51 -0.58 -10.27
N ASP A 505 -43.35 -1.77 -9.67
CA ASP A 505 -43.62 -3.03 -10.39
C ASP A 505 -44.94 -3.67 -9.89
N SER A 506 -45.92 -2.84 -9.67
CA SER A 506 -47.32 -3.29 -9.48
C SER A 506 -48.27 -2.41 -10.33
N ARG A 507 -48.17 -2.54 -11.69
CA ARG A 507 -49.29 -2.28 -12.60
C ARG A 507 -49.21 -3.17 -13.82
#